data_6f1ed076bb5670453a171df83a6eb706
#
_entry.id   6f1ed076bb5670453a171df83a6eb706
#
_cell.length_a   1.000
_cell.length_b   1.000
_cell.length_c   1.000
_cell.angle_alpha   90.00
_cell.angle_beta   90.00
_cell.angle_gamma   90.00
#
_symmetry.space_group_name_H-M   'P 1'
#
loop_
_entity.id
_entity.type
_entity.pdbx_description
1 polymer ?
#
loop_
_entity_poly.entity_id
_entity_poly.type
_entity_poly.pdbx_seq_one_letter_code
_entity_poly.pdbx_strand_id
1 'polypeptide(L)'
;FKSMTKVFNMSEKFFFRSYSDMKAPSAPSMKMTGIEKEYEAVLSSVPELPFSNLWVARRLSGALPSRVVLHLGILNSLRSWNFFRQDPSVKVFSNVGGFGIDGGLSSLVGSSLASPEILHFGVFGDLAFFYDMNSLGNRHIGKNIRILLINNGKGTEFRNYSHPASMWGDDADAYIAASGHYGNKSHELVSHYAQDLGLEYLSASNAEEFNSVSERFVSPSLSRSMVLEVFTDSEDESRALEMFGNAVGPDAKDKAKDLIKSVFGKDSINRINKLIGK
;
A
#
# COMPACT_ATOMS: atom_id res chain seq x y z
N PHE A 1 -19.22 7.37 7.79
CA PHE A 1 -20.00 7.37 6.54
C PHE A 1 -20.47 8.78 6.22
N LYS A 2 -19.69 9.52 5.40
CA LYS A 2 -19.96 10.94 5.13
C LYS A 2 -21.07 11.20 4.08
N SER A 3 -21.44 10.18 3.29
CA SER A 3 -22.37 10.32 2.16
C SER A 3 -23.45 9.25 2.13
N MET A 4 -23.92 8.84 3.31
CA MET A 4 -24.98 7.84 3.41
C MET A 4 -26.32 8.46 3.02
N THR A 5 -26.96 7.92 2.00
CA THR A 5 -28.25 8.44 1.49
C THR A 5 -29.43 7.62 1.98
N LYS A 6 -29.25 6.35 2.33
CA LYS A 6 -30.31 5.46 2.78
C LYS A 6 -29.75 4.36 3.69
N VAL A 7 -30.49 4.06 4.75
CA VAL A 7 -30.18 2.96 5.69
C VAL A 7 -31.37 2.00 5.69
N PHE A 8 -31.07 0.70 5.55
CA PHE A 8 -32.05 -0.35 5.63
C PHE A 8 -31.92 -1.06 6.98
N ASN A 9 -32.96 -0.96 7.82
CA ASN A 9 -33.02 -1.69 9.09
C ASN A 9 -33.53 -3.11 8.86
N MET A 10 -32.66 -3.98 8.35
CA MET A 10 -32.97 -5.38 8.08
C MET A 10 -31.69 -6.22 8.12
N SER A 11 -31.83 -7.55 8.21
CA SER A 11 -30.68 -8.44 8.11
C SER A 11 -30.08 -8.43 6.70
N GLU A 12 -28.75 -8.54 6.61
CA GLU A 12 -28.01 -8.61 5.35
C GLU A 12 -28.56 -9.76 4.44
N LYS A 13 -28.81 -10.93 5.03
CA LYS A 13 -29.41 -12.06 4.33
C LYS A 13 -30.76 -11.72 3.67
N PHE A 14 -31.62 -10.98 4.38
CA PHE A 14 -32.92 -10.58 3.85
C PHE A 14 -32.75 -9.54 2.73
N PHE A 15 -31.87 -8.57 2.92
CA PHE A 15 -31.54 -7.57 1.90
C PHE A 15 -31.12 -8.24 0.58
N PHE A 16 -30.09 -9.04 0.61
CA PHE A 16 -29.60 -9.70 -0.61
C PHE A 16 -30.62 -10.64 -1.24
N ARG A 17 -31.38 -11.40 -0.45
CA ARG A 17 -32.45 -12.27 -0.97
C ARG A 17 -33.54 -11.46 -1.70
N SER A 18 -33.92 -10.31 -1.15
CA SER A 18 -34.95 -9.44 -1.77
C SER A 18 -34.49 -8.85 -3.09
N TYR A 19 -33.18 -8.60 -3.25
CA TYR A 19 -32.64 -8.03 -4.49
C TYR A 19 -32.19 -9.09 -5.51
N SER A 20 -31.86 -10.32 -5.10
CA SER A 20 -31.45 -11.38 -6.02
C SER A 20 -32.56 -11.80 -6.98
N ASP A 21 -33.82 -11.69 -6.55
CA ASP A 21 -34.98 -12.05 -7.36
C ASP A 21 -35.47 -10.89 -8.27
N MET A 22 -34.92 -9.70 -8.09
CA MET A 22 -35.22 -8.58 -8.95
C MET A 22 -34.48 -8.70 -10.29
N LYS A 23 -35.22 -8.78 -11.40
CA LYS A 23 -34.58 -8.58 -12.72
C LYS A 23 -33.92 -7.22 -12.72
N ALA A 24 -32.60 -7.21 -12.78
CA ALA A 24 -31.87 -5.96 -12.97
C ALA A 24 -32.46 -5.27 -14.21
N PRO A 25 -32.92 -4.01 -14.10
CA PRO A 25 -33.19 -3.23 -15.31
C PRO A 25 -31.91 -3.35 -16.16
N SER A 26 -32.07 -3.48 -17.48
CA SER A 26 -30.90 -3.47 -18.39
C SER A 26 -30.08 -2.22 -18.05
N ALA A 27 -29.10 -2.40 -17.18
CA ALA A 27 -28.28 -1.28 -16.74
C ALA A 27 -27.67 -0.70 -18.01
N PRO A 28 -27.78 0.62 -18.24
CA PRO A 28 -26.93 1.23 -19.23
C PRO A 28 -25.52 0.77 -18.87
N SER A 29 -24.83 0.16 -19.80
CA SER A 29 -23.44 -0.26 -19.59
C SER A 29 -22.69 0.97 -19.11
N MET A 30 -22.45 1.05 -17.79
CA MET A 30 -21.66 2.12 -17.22
C MET A 30 -20.31 1.98 -17.91
N LYS A 31 -20.02 2.90 -18.83
CA LYS A 31 -18.80 2.85 -19.61
C LYS A 31 -17.66 3.02 -18.61
N MET A 32 -17.07 1.92 -18.19
CA MET A 32 -15.89 1.88 -17.30
C MET A 32 -14.74 2.76 -17.83
N THR A 33 -14.72 3.03 -19.14
CA THR A 33 -13.77 3.94 -19.80
C THR A 33 -13.72 5.35 -19.22
N GLY A 34 -14.82 5.85 -18.65
CA GLY A 34 -14.83 7.16 -17.95
C GLY A 34 -14.09 7.11 -16.63
N ILE A 35 -14.32 6.06 -15.84
CA ILE A 35 -13.68 5.86 -14.53
C ILE A 35 -12.16 5.66 -14.69
N GLU A 36 -11.74 4.93 -15.72
CA GLU A 36 -10.31 4.72 -15.98
C GLU A 36 -9.58 6.02 -16.29
N LYS A 37 -10.16 6.86 -17.16
CA LYS A 37 -9.58 8.18 -17.48
C LYS A 37 -9.53 9.10 -16.27
N GLU A 38 -10.56 9.05 -15.42
CA GLU A 38 -10.60 9.84 -14.21
C GLU A 38 -9.55 9.36 -13.20
N TYR A 39 -9.38 8.05 -13.03
CA TYR A 39 -8.34 7.46 -12.20
C TYR A 39 -6.92 7.88 -12.66
N GLU A 40 -6.61 7.75 -13.94
CA GLU A 40 -5.31 8.17 -14.49
C GLU A 40 -5.07 9.69 -14.32
N ALA A 41 -6.10 10.50 -14.55
CA ALA A 41 -6.02 11.94 -14.34
C ALA A 41 -5.74 12.29 -12.87
N VAL A 42 -6.39 11.59 -11.94
CA VAL A 42 -6.17 11.75 -10.50
C VAL A 42 -4.74 11.34 -10.12
N LEU A 43 -4.27 10.18 -10.56
CA LEU A 43 -2.91 9.73 -10.27
C LEU A 43 -1.84 10.67 -10.85
N SER A 44 -2.11 11.24 -12.03
CA SER A 44 -1.19 12.21 -12.67
C SER A 44 -1.12 13.54 -11.90
N SER A 45 -2.13 13.86 -11.09
CA SER A 45 -2.14 15.05 -10.24
C SER A 45 -1.39 14.89 -8.91
N VAL A 46 -1.06 13.64 -8.55
CA VAL A 46 -0.30 13.35 -7.31
C VAL A 46 1.13 13.82 -7.48
N PRO A 47 1.62 14.71 -6.60
CA PRO A 47 3.00 15.21 -6.67
C PRO A 47 4.03 14.10 -6.41
N GLU A 48 5.31 14.41 -6.52
CA GLU A 48 6.35 13.50 -6.04
C GLU A 48 6.21 13.36 -4.53
N LEU A 49 6.15 12.11 -4.09
CA LEU A 49 5.94 11.75 -2.69
C LEU A 49 7.30 11.56 -1.99
N PRO A 50 7.39 11.81 -0.68
CA PRO A 50 8.55 11.42 0.11
C PRO A 50 8.75 9.90 0.06
N PHE A 51 10.00 9.46 0.29
CA PHE A 51 10.37 8.05 0.31
C PHE A 51 9.63 7.33 1.44
N SER A 52 8.68 6.48 1.10
CA SER A 52 7.68 5.90 2.00
C SER A 52 7.10 4.62 1.39
N ASN A 53 6.32 3.87 2.17
CA ASN A 53 5.57 2.73 1.67
C ASN A 53 4.67 3.11 0.48
N LEU A 54 4.04 4.30 0.54
CA LEU A 54 3.21 4.78 -0.55
C LEU A 54 4.01 5.09 -1.81
N TRP A 55 5.20 5.67 -1.67
CA TRP A 55 6.13 5.90 -2.78
C TRP A 55 6.57 4.57 -3.41
N VAL A 56 6.94 3.60 -2.57
CA VAL A 56 7.33 2.24 -3.01
C VAL A 56 6.17 1.55 -3.73
N ALA A 57 4.96 1.61 -3.18
CA ALA A 57 3.76 1.05 -3.80
C ALA A 57 3.51 1.65 -5.20
N ARG A 58 3.65 2.98 -5.35
CA ARG A 58 3.53 3.66 -6.64
C ARG A 58 4.55 3.15 -7.67
N ARG A 59 5.76 2.83 -7.25
CA ARG A 59 6.84 2.34 -8.12
C ARG A 59 6.67 0.86 -8.50
N LEU A 60 6.29 0.02 -7.55
CA LEU A 60 6.28 -1.42 -7.75
C LEU A 60 4.95 -1.99 -8.24
N SER A 61 3.81 -1.35 -7.97
CA SER A 61 2.50 -1.91 -8.29
C SER A 61 2.34 -2.29 -9.78
N GLY A 62 2.86 -1.46 -10.68
CA GLY A 62 2.87 -1.74 -12.12
C GLY A 62 4.08 -2.54 -12.62
N ALA A 63 5.06 -2.82 -11.75
CA ALA A 63 6.31 -3.51 -12.12
C ALA A 63 6.32 -4.99 -11.72
N LEU A 64 5.31 -5.46 -10.96
CA LEU A 64 5.21 -6.87 -10.61
C LEU A 64 5.01 -7.72 -11.86
N PRO A 65 5.64 -8.90 -11.95
CA PRO A 65 5.41 -9.82 -13.06
C PRO A 65 3.95 -10.27 -13.14
N SER A 66 3.50 -10.63 -14.32
CA SER A 66 2.17 -11.21 -14.51
C SER A 66 2.03 -12.58 -13.83
N ARG A 67 0.81 -12.91 -13.43
CA ARG A 67 0.45 -14.22 -12.86
C ARG A 67 1.20 -14.59 -11.57
N VAL A 68 1.48 -13.60 -10.73
CA VAL A 68 2.03 -13.78 -9.39
C VAL A 68 0.96 -13.65 -8.32
N VAL A 69 1.31 -13.99 -7.08
CA VAL A 69 0.49 -13.81 -5.90
C VAL A 69 1.10 -12.68 -5.07
N LEU A 70 0.27 -11.75 -4.58
CA LEU A 70 0.66 -10.63 -3.72
C LEU A 70 -0.08 -10.72 -2.40
N HIS A 71 0.64 -10.85 -1.30
CA HIS A 71 0.12 -10.75 0.06
C HIS A 71 0.42 -9.38 0.64
N LEU A 72 -0.61 -8.68 1.11
CA LEU A 72 -0.48 -7.36 1.73
C LEU A 72 -0.76 -7.46 3.23
N GLY A 73 0.19 -7.02 4.04
CA GLY A 73 -0.02 -6.79 5.45
C GLY A 73 -1.12 -5.75 5.66
N ILE A 74 -1.92 -5.91 6.71
CA ILE A 74 -3.02 -4.98 7.02
C ILE A 74 -2.51 -3.56 7.32
N LEU A 75 -3.42 -2.61 7.41
CA LEU A 75 -3.18 -1.20 7.71
C LEU A 75 -2.37 -0.50 6.60
N ASN A 76 -1.21 0.07 6.90
CA ASN A 76 -0.49 0.93 5.97
C ASN A 76 -0.05 0.23 4.68
N SER A 77 0.37 -1.03 4.72
CA SER A 77 0.75 -1.76 3.51
C SER A 77 -0.45 -1.98 2.60
N LEU A 78 -1.56 -2.51 3.14
CA LEU A 78 -2.78 -2.68 2.37
C LEU A 78 -3.30 -1.33 1.82
N ARG A 79 -3.33 -0.28 2.67
CA ARG A 79 -3.79 1.06 2.27
C ARG A 79 -2.97 1.62 1.11
N SER A 80 -1.65 1.63 1.24
CA SER A 80 -0.74 2.21 0.25
C SER A 80 -0.83 1.50 -1.09
N TRP A 81 -0.89 0.18 -1.07
CA TRP A 81 -0.95 -0.62 -2.30
C TRP A 81 -2.33 -0.60 -2.96
N ASN A 82 -3.40 -0.43 -2.19
CA ASN A 82 -4.76 -0.36 -2.72
C ASN A 82 -5.06 0.92 -3.52
N PHE A 83 -4.20 1.92 -3.45
CA PHE A 83 -4.31 3.12 -4.28
C PHE A 83 -3.86 2.90 -5.73
N PHE A 84 -3.11 1.85 -6.01
CA PHE A 84 -2.52 1.62 -7.32
C PHE A 84 -3.02 0.31 -7.94
N ARG A 85 -3.30 0.38 -9.24
CA ARG A 85 -3.71 -0.82 -9.98
C ARG A 85 -2.59 -1.84 -10.04
N GLN A 86 -2.96 -3.09 -9.87
CA GLN A 86 -2.14 -4.25 -10.17
C GLN A 86 -2.51 -4.78 -11.56
N ASP A 87 -1.60 -5.50 -12.21
CA ASP A 87 -1.94 -6.28 -13.39
C ASP A 87 -3.10 -7.24 -13.06
N PRO A 88 -4.15 -7.34 -13.90
CA PRO A 88 -5.32 -8.19 -13.61
C PRO A 88 -5.00 -9.67 -13.37
N SER A 89 -3.83 -10.14 -13.79
CA SER A 89 -3.38 -11.52 -13.55
C SER A 89 -2.73 -11.72 -12.18
N VAL A 90 -2.45 -10.64 -11.44
CA VAL A 90 -1.92 -10.69 -10.06
C VAL A 90 -3.06 -11.00 -9.10
N LYS A 91 -2.91 -12.06 -8.31
CA LYS A 91 -3.87 -12.42 -7.26
C LYS A 91 -3.47 -11.74 -5.96
N VAL A 92 -4.31 -10.86 -5.43
CA VAL A 92 -4.03 -10.08 -4.22
C VAL A 92 -4.80 -10.62 -3.02
N PHE A 93 -4.11 -10.82 -1.90
CA PHE A 93 -4.67 -11.28 -0.63
C PHE A 93 -4.23 -10.40 0.53
N SER A 94 -5.06 -10.32 1.57
CA SER A 94 -4.70 -9.68 2.83
C SER A 94 -5.47 -10.33 3.98
N ASN A 95 -4.84 -10.46 5.15
CA ASN A 95 -5.41 -11.11 6.34
C ASN A 95 -6.36 -10.18 7.11
N VAL A 96 -7.33 -9.57 6.44
CA VAL A 96 -8.26 -8.61 7.07
C VAL A 96 -9.32 -9.27 7.95
N GLY A 97 -9.60 -10.55 7.77
CA GLY A 97 -10.63 -11.26 8.52
C GLY A 97 -10.35 -11.38 10.01
N GLY A 98 -9.10 -11.62 10.40
CA GLY A 98 -8.65 -11.63 11.79
C GLY A 98 -8.24 -10.25 12.31
N PHE A 99 -8.04 -9.31 11.44
CA PHE A 99 -7.60 -7.94 11.71
C PHE A 99 -6.36 -7.84 12.62
N GLY A 100 -5.45 -8.81 12.52
CA GLY A 100 -4.19 -8.88 13.25
C GLY A 100 -2.99 -8.63 12.33
N ILE A 101 -1.88 -8.14 12.90
CA ILE A 101 -0.61 -7.99 12.20
C ILE A 101 0.20 -9.30 12.17
N ASP A 102 -0.22 -10.27 12.95
CA ASP A 102 0.32 -11.63 13.01
C ASP A 102 -0.20 -12.51 11.86
N GLY A 103 0.54 -13.52 11.48
CA GLY A 103 0.12 -14.51 10.48
C GLY A 103 0.22 -14.08 9.00
N GLY A 104 0.72 -12.89 8.71
CA GLY A 104 0.91 -12.41 7.34
C GLY A 104 1.99 -13.17 6.57
N LEU A 105 3.15 -13.35 7.18
CA LEU A 105 4.24 -14.15 6.61
C LEU A 105 3.88 -15.63 6.55
N SER A 106 3.24 -16.19 7.57
CA SER A 106 2.77 -17.59 7.54
C SER A 106 1.81 -17.84 6.40
N SER A 107 0.91 -16.90 6.11
CA SER A 107 0.00 -16.98 4.96
C SER A 107 0.74 -16.94 3.63
N LEU A 108 1.73 -16.06 3.50
CA LEU A 108 2.61 -15.99 2.32
C LEU A 108 3.37 -17.31 2.14
N VAL A 109 3.98 -17.84 3.19
CA VAL A 109 4.69 -19.12 3.18
C VAL A 109 3.76 -20.26 2.78
N GLY A 110 2.59 -20.37 3.41
CA GLY A 110 1.60 -21.41 3.08
C GLY A 110 1.16 -21.35 1.62
N SER A 111 0.90 -20.16 1.09
CA SER A 111 0.56 -19.94 -0.31
C SER A 111 1.69 -20.35 -1.26
N SER A 112 2.93 -20.01 -0.92
CA SER A 112 4.12 -20.34 -1.73
C SER A 112 4.39 -21.84 -1.79
N LEU A 113 4.10 -22.57 -0.72
CA LEU A 113 4.23 -24.03 -0.66
C LEU A 113 3.14 -24.73 -1.48
N ALA A 114 1.94 -24.13 -1.56
CA ALA A 114 0.83 -24.68 -2.35
C ALA A 114 1.03 -24.49 -3.86
N SER A 115 1.85 -23.52 -4.29
CA SER A 115 2.11 -23.19 -5.70
C SER A 115 3.58 -22.84 -5.91
N PRO A 116 4.50 -23.80 -5.83
CA PRO A 116 5.94 -23.57 -5.85
C PRO A 116 6.48 -23.03 -7.20
N GLU A 117 5.71 -23.15 -8.26
CA GLU A 117 6.02 -22.67 -9.60
C GLU A 117 5.66 -21.18 -9.83
N ILE A 118 4.94 -20.58 -8.88
CA ILE A 118 4.50 -19.18 -8.95
C ILE A 118 5.31 -18.35 -7.97
N LEU A 119 5.68 -17.13 -8.36
CA LEU A 119 6.24 -16.15 -7.44
C LEU A 119 5.18 -15.59 -6.49
N HIS A 120 5.51 -15.54 -5.22
CA HIS A 120 4.70 -14.99 -4.15
C HIS A 120 5.40 -13.78 -3.55
N PHE A 121 4.78 -12.63 -3.71
CA PHE A 121 5.21 -11.37 -3.11
C PHE A 121 4.47 -11.13 -1.80
N GLY A 122 5.16 -10.62 -0.79
CA GLY A 122 4.56 -10.17 0.46
C GLY A 122 5.06 -8.78 0.80
N VAL A 123 4.16 -7.88 1.20
CA VAL A 123 4.49 -6.52 1.65
C VAL A 123 4.05 -6.36 3.09
N PHE A 124 4.99 -6.16 3.99
CA PHE A 124 4.75 -6.11 5.42
C PHE A 124 5.48 -4.93 6.06
N GLY A 125 4.84 -4.33 7.07
CA GLY A 125 5.54 -3.44 8.00
C GLY A 125 6.41 -4.24 8.97
N ASP A 126 7.34 -3.57 9.62
CA ASP A 126 8.30 -4.15 10.54
C ASP A 126 7.64 -4.91 11.71
N LEU A 127 6.65 -4.33 12.36
CA LEU A 127 5.94 -5.02 13.45
C LEU A 127 5.31 -6.33 12.97
N ALA A 128 4.63 -6.33 11.83
CA ALA A 128 4.02 -7.52 11.27
C ALA A 128 5.07 -8.58 10.89
N PHE A 129 6.19 -8.15 10.33
CA PHE A 129 7.30 -9.03 9.99
C PHE A 129 7.89 -9.70 11.24
N PHE A 130 8.22 -8.93 12.29
CA PHE A 130 8.83 -9.47 13.50
C PHE A 130 7.89 -10.34 14.33
N TYR A 131 6.57 -10.11 14.27
CA TYR A 131 5.58 -10.98 14.91
C TYR A 131 5.57 -12.39 14.32
N ASP A 132 5.82 -12.56 13.04
CA ASP A 132 5.62 -13.82 12.32
C ASP A 132 6.89 -14.32 11.60
N MET A 133 8.06 -13.72 11.88
CA MET A 133 9.32 -14.05 11.21
C MET A 133 9.73 -15.51 11.38
N ASN A 134 9.31 -16.18 12.44
CA ASN A 134 9.57 -17.60 12.66
C ASN A 134 9.08 -18.49 11.50
N SER A 135 8.05 -18.09 10.79
CA SER A 135 7.52 -18.83 9.65
C SER A 135 8.55 -19.00 8.54
N LEU A 136 9.51 -18.09 8.42
CA LEU A 136 10.62 -18.16 7.45
C LEU A 136 11.66 -19.24 7.79
N GLY A 137 11.68 -19.73 9.02
CA GLY A 137 12.49 -20.89 9.41
C GLY A 137 11.91 -22.24 8.97
N ASN A 138 10.80 -22.26 8.22
CA ASN A 138 10.20 -23.50 7.76
C ASN A 138 11.09 -24.17 6.71
N ARG A 139 11.51 -25.41 6.97
CA ARG A 139 12.40 -26.22 6.12
C ARG A 139 11.89 -26.48 4.69
N HIS A 140 10.61 -26.25 4.43
CA HIS A 140 9.98 -26.48 3.13
C HIS A 140 9.92 -25.24 2.23
N ILE A 141 10.39 -24.10 2.72
CA ILE A 141 10.42 -22.87 1.91
C ILE A 141 11.27 -23.08 0.66
N GLY A 142 10.68 -22.76 -0.49
CA GLY A 142 11.30 -22.87 -1.81
C GLY A 142 12.06 -21.59 -2.20
N LYS A 143 12.08 -21.33 -3.51
CA LYS A 143 12.80 -20.21 -4.13
C LYS A 143 11.87 -19.10 -4.64
N ASN A 144 10.60 -19.19 -4.31
CA ASN A 144 9.52 -18.44 -4.94
C ASN A 144 8.89 -17.38 -4.05
N ILE A 145 9.57 -16.98 -2.95
CA ILE A 145 9.11 -15.91 -2.04
C ILE A 145 9.90 -14.62 -2.29
N ARG A 146 9.20 -13.50 -2.31
CA ARG A 146 9.73 -12.14 -2.35
C ARG A 146 9.08 -11.33 -1.24
N ILE A 147 9.83 -10.93 -0.24
CA ILE A 147 9.35 -10.15 0.90
C ILE A 147 9.84 -8.72 0.76
N LEU A 148 8.92 -7.78 0.66
CA LEU A 148 9.16 -6.35 0.82
C LEU A 148 8.83 -5.99 2.27
N LEU A 149 9.85 -5.69 3.04
CA LEU A 149 9.74 -5.25 4.42
C LEU A 149 9.89 -3.73 4.47
N ILE A 150 8.84 -3.04 4.90
CA ILE A 150 8.88 -1.60 5.18
C ILE A 150 9.23 -1.43 6.66
N ASN A 151 10.45 -0.99 6.93
CA ASN A 151 10.97 -0.82 8.28
C ASN A 151 11.09 0.67 8.64
N ASN A 152 10.15 1.16 9.44
CA ASN A 152 10.13 2.53 9.95
C ASN A 152 10.20 2.60 11.48
N GLY A 153 10.44 1.48 12.14
CA GLY A 153 10.73 1.38 13.56
C GLY A 153 9.54 1.49 14.50
N LYS A 154 8.32 1.58 13.99
CA LYS A 154 7.11 1.70 14.81
C LYS A 154 5.82 1.36 14.06
N GLY A 155 4.72 1.27 14.78
CA GLY A 155 3.38 1.18 14.20
C GLY A 155 2.92 2.52 13.64
N THR A 156 3.39 2.89 12.46
CA THR A 156 3.16 4.18 11.81
C THR A 156 1.66 4.49 11.59
N GLU A 157 0.78 3.50 11.60
CA GLU A 157 -0.67 3.70 11.57
C GLU A 157 -1.13 4.71 12.63
N PHE A 158 -0.61 4.60 13.85
CA PHE A 158 -0.99 5.44 14.98
C PHE A 158 -0.37 6.85 14.94
N ARG A 159 0.56 7.07 14.01
CA ARG A 159 1.22 8.36 13.76
C ARG A 159 0.72 9.05 12.49
N ASN A 160 -0.17 8.42 11.74
CA ASN A 160 -0.73 9.02 10.53
C ASN A 160 -1.51 10.30 10.86
N TYR A 161 -1.39 11.32 10.04
CA TYR A 161 -2.02 12.65 10.21
C TYR A 161 -3.53 12.60 10.48
N SER A 162 -4.23 11.59 9.98
CA SER A 162 -5.68 11.43 10.12
C SER A 162 -6.09 10.48 11.25
N HIS A 163 -5.13 9.84 11.93
CA HIS A 163 -5.43 8.89 13.00
C HIS A 163 -5.65 9.62 14.34
N PRO A 164 -6.70 9.30 15.13
CA PRO A 164 -6.96 9.97 16.40
C PRO A 164 -5.78 9.94 17.37
N ALA A 165 -4.99 8.86 17.39
CA ALA A 165 -3.84 8.72 18.27
C ALA A 165 -2.66 9.65 17.89
N SER A 166 -2.65 10.24 16.70
CA SER A 166 -1.58 11.17 16.30
C SER A 166 -1.52 12.42 17.19
N MET A 167 -2.64 12.74 17.87
CA MET A 167 -2.69 13.85 18.82
C MET A 167 -1.75 13.70 20.01
N TRP A 168 -1.35 12.48 20.35
CA TRP A 168 -0.43 12.19 21.46
C TRP A 168 1.05 12.30 21.05
N GLY A 169 1.34 12.48 19.75
CA GLY A 169 2.72 12.65 19.27
C GLY A 169 3.62 11.51 19.77
N ASP A 170 4.77 11.87 20.33
CA ASP A 170 5.78 10.92 20.80
C ASP A 170 5.31 10.09 22.01
N ASP A 171 4.32 10.54 22.76
CA ASP A 171 3.75 9.76 23.86
C ASP A 171 3.09 8.45 23.36
N ALA A 172 2.63 8.41 22.10
CA ALA A 172 2.11 7.18 21.50
C ALA A 172 3.20 6.15 21.20
N ASP A 173 4.45 6.57 21.02
CA ASP A 173 5.55 5.73 20.58
C ASP A 173 5.90 4.64 21.57
N ALA A 174 5.89 4.96 22.88
CA ALA A 174 6.21 4.01 23.94
C ALA A 174 5.15 2.93 24.13
N TYR A 175 3.94 3.13 23.63
CA TYR A 175 2.79 2.26 23.87
C TYR A 175 2.21 1.71 22.58
N ILE A 176 1.20 2.38 22.00
CA ILE A 176 0.42 1.84 20.90
C ILE A 176 1.19 1.80 19.58
N ALA A 177 2.12 2.72 19.36
CA ALA A 177 2.97 2.72 18.17
C ALA A 177 4.17 1.76 18.30
N ALA A 178 4.44 1.23 19.50
CA ALA A 178 5.49 0.24 19.77
C ALA A 178 6.86 0.60 19.19
N SER A 179 7.25 1.88 19.27
CA SER A 179 8.55 2.38 18.79
C SER A 179 9.70 1.77 19.59
N GLY A 180 10.84 1.57 18.91
CA GLY A 180 12.04 1.04 19.55
C GLY A 180 11.93 -0.44 19.92
N HIS A 181 11.08 -1.21 19.25
CA HIS A 181 11.02 -2.66 19.38
C HIS A 181 12.36 -3.30 19.00
N TYR A 182 12.61 -4.52 19.48
CA TYR A 182 13.92 -5.17 19.30
C TYR A 182 14.32 -5.36 17.83
N GLY A 183 13.36 -5.56 16.94
CA GLY A 183 13.59 -5.71 15.51
C GLY A 183 14.14 -4.45 14.81
N ASN A 184 14.06 -3.29 15.46
CA ASN A 184 14.60 -2.02 14.94
C ASN A 184 15.89 -1.56 15.65
N LYS A 185 16.41 -2.32 16.61
CA LYS A 185 17.63 -1.94 17.34
C LYS A 185 18.90 -2.10 16.50
N SER A 186 18.88 -2.97 15.51
CA SER A 186 20.00 -3.21 14.62
C SER A 186 19.51 -3.27 13.19
N HIS A 187 20.01 -2.39 12.35
CA HIS A 187 19.76 -2.42 10.90
C HIS A 187 20.31 -3.67 10.22
N GLU A 188 21.19 -4.42 10.90
CA GLU A 188 21.76 -5.67 10.39
C GLU A 188 20.95 -6.92 10.77
N LEU A 189 19.94 -6.79 11.64
CA LEU A 189 19.20 -7.95 12.16
C LEU A 189 18.55 -8.76 11.05
N VAL A 190 17.81 -8.09 10.17
CA VAL A 190 17.10 -8.76 9.06
C VAL A 190 18.09 -9.30 8.03
N SER A 191 19.18 -8.56 7.77
CA SER A 191 20.25 -8.99 6.88
C SER A 191 20.86 -10.33 7.35
N HIS A 192 21.28 -10.40 8.60
CA HIS A 192 21.84 -11.64 9.17
C HIS A 192 20.81 -12.77 9.17
N TYR A 193 19.59 -12.49 9.61
CA TYR A 193 18.53 -13.48 9.66
C TYR A 193 18.20 -14.06 8.27
N ALA A 194 18.06 -13.21 7.26
CA ALA A 194 17.80 -13.64 5.89
C ALA A 194 18.95 -14.48 5.33
N GLN A 195 20.19 -14.05 5.54
CA GLN A 195 21.38 -14.75 5.07
C GLN A 195 21.54 -16.14 5.72
N ASP A 196 21.35 -16.23 7.03
CA ASP A 196 21.44 -17.49 7.79
C ASP A 196 20.35 -18.49 7.35
N LEU A 197 19.18 -18.00 6.90
CA LEU A 197 18.13 -18.82 6.31
C LEU A 197 18.35 -19.12 4.81
N GLY A 198 19.43 -18.62 4.20
CA GLY A 198 19.72 -18.81 2.79
C GLY A 198 18.89 -17.95 1.83
N LEU A 199 18.22 -16.92 2.33
CA LEU A 199 17.51 -15.93 1.52
C LEU A 199 18.50 -14.91 0.94
N GLU A 200 18.19 -14.35 -0.22
CA GLU A 200 18.91 -13.18 -0.73
C GLU A 200 18.40 -11.93 0.00
N TYR A 201 19.30 -11.11 0.50
CA TYR A 201 18.97 -9.86 1.16
C TYR A 201 19.34 -8.67 0.29
N LEU A 202 18.40 -7.75 0.17
CA LEU A 202 18.53 -6.44 -0.48
C LEU A 202 18.05 -5.36 0.50
N SER A 203 18.60 -4.16 0.42
CA SER A 203 18.14 -3.04 1.24
C SER A 203 18.15 -1.73 0.49
N ALA A 204 17.35 -0.79 0.96
CA ALA A 204 17.29 0.58 0.45
C ALA A 204 16.82 1.54 1.55
N SER A 205 17.47 2.70 1.67
CA SER A 205 17.12 3.77 2.61
C SER A 205 16.68 5.07 1.89
N ASN A 206 16.71 5.07 0.57
CA ASN A 206 16.31 6.19 -0.27
C ASN A 206 15.90 5.72 -1.67
N ALA A 207 15.39 6.65 -2.48
CA ALA A 207 14.89 6.36 -3.82
C ALA A 207 15.98 5.85 -4.80
N GLU A 208 17.22 6.33 -4.69
CA GLU A 208 18.32 5.91 -5.56
C GLU A 208 18.72 4.47 -5.27
N GLU A 209 18.94 4.14 -4.01
CA GLU A 209 19.23 2.77 -3.58
C GLU A 209 18.09 1.82 -3.96
N PHE A 210 16.84 2.23 -3.72
CA PHE A 210 15.68 1.44 -4.10
C PHE A 210 15.64 1.15 -5.60
N ASN A 211 15.84 2.15 -6.44
CA ASN A 211 15.85 1.97 -7.89
C ASN A 211 16.96 1.01 -8.34
N SER A 212 18.12 0.99 -7.66
CA SER A 212 19.23 0.10 -7.98
C SER A 212 18.95 -1.39 -7.72
N VAL A 213 18.03 -1.70 -6.78
CA VAL A 213 17.73 -3.08 -6.37
C VAL A 213 16.35 -3.57 -6.84
N SER A 214 15.46 -2.66 -7.22
CA SER A 214 14.05 -2.97 -7.51
C SER A 214 13.88 -3.92 -8.69
N GLU A 215 14.65 -3.78 -9.77
CA GLU A 215 14.61 -4.68 -10.92
C GLU A 215 15.00 -6.11 -10.53
N ARG A 216 16.00 -6.26 -9.67
CA ARG A 216 16.42 -7.56 -9.13
C ARG A 216 15.30 -8.18 -8.31
N PHE A 217 14.65 -7.38 -7.45
CA PHE A 217 13.58 -7.84 -6.57
C PHE A 217 12.35 -8.34 -7.34
N VAL A 218 11.92 -7.64 -8.39
CA VAL A 218 10.75 -8.05 -9.20
C VAL A 218 11.09 -9.05 -10.30
N SER A 219 12.35 -9.40 -10.49
CA SER A 219 12.76 -10.37 -11.51
C SER A 219 11.96 -11.68 -11.39
N PRO A 220 11.42 -12.22 -12.51
CA PRO A 220 10.63 -13.45 -12.49
C PRO A 220 11.45 -14.71 -12.22
N SER A 221 12.76 -14.58 -11.99
CA SER A 221 13.65 -15.72 -11.72
C SER A 221 13.34 -16.40 -10.38
N LEU A 222 13.15 -17.71 -10.40
CA LEU A 222 12.99 -18.58 -9.21
C LEU A 222 14.33 -19.09 -8.69
N SER A 223 15.38 -18.29 -8.73
CA SER A 223 16.73 -18.69 -8.33
C SER A 223 16.88 -18.81 -6.81
N ARG A 224 16.30 -17.87 -6.05
CA ARG A 224 16.35 -17.78 -4.59
C ARG A 224 15.18 -16.93 -4.07
N SER A 225 14.66 -17.27 -2.90
CA SER A 225 13.76 -16.38 -2.17
C SER A 225 14.51 -15.16 -1.64
N MET A 226 13.85 -14.01 -1.54
CA MET A 226 14.48 -12.72 -1.24
C MET A 226 13.73 -11.93 -0.19
N VAL A 227 14.49 -11.12 0.56
CA VAL A 227 13.97 -10.03 1.38
C VAL A 227 14.56 -8.72 0.85
N LEU A 228 13.70 -7.76 0.54
CA LEU A 228 14.05 -6.37 0.32
C LEU A 228 13.57 -5.56 1.51
N GLU A 229 14.50 -5.10 2.34
CA GLU A 229 14.22 -4.23 3.47
C GLU A 229 14.35 -2.77 3.06
N VAL A 230 13.27 -2.02 3.23
CA VAL A 230 13.21 -0.60 2.89
C VAL A 230 13.04 0.20 4.16
N PHE A 231 14.06 0.97 4.50
CA PHE A 231 14.07 1.84 5.66
C PHE A 231 13.39 3.15 5.32
N THR A 232 12.25 3.42 5.94
CA THR A 232 11.49 4.65 5.74
C THR A 232 11.36 5.41 7.05
N ASP A 233 10.94 6.67 6.95
CA ASP A 233 10.67 7.51 8.11
C ASP A 233 9.17 7.62 8.39
N SER A 234 8.79 7.59 9.65
CA SER A 234 7.39 7.63 10.10
C SER A 234 6.68 8.95 9.76
N GLU A 235 7.40 10.08 9.74
CA GLU A 235 6.84 11.38 9.36
C GLU A 235 6.64 11.46 7.85
N ASP A 236 7.59 10.94 7.08
CA ASP A 236 7.49 10.84 5.62
C ASP A 236 6.36 9.88 5.20
N GLU A 237 6.12 8.79 5.93
CA GLU A 237 4.96 7.93 5.73
C GLU A 237 3.64 8.70 5.89
N SER A 238 3.49 9.44 6.98
CA SER A 238 2.30 10.26 7.24
C SER A 238 2.13 11.38 6.21
N ARG A 239 3.22 12.07 5.89
CA ARG A 239 3.25 13.14 4.90
C ARG A 239 2.88 12.66 3.49
N ALA A 240 3.39 11.50 3.09
CA ALA A 240 3.05 10.91 1.79
C ALA A 240 1.55 10.64 1.68
N LEU A 241 0.93 10.06 2.72
CA LEU A 241 -0.51 9.82 2.75
C LEU A 241 -1.32 11.11 2.74
N GLU A 242 -0.89 12.15 3.45
CA GLU A 242 -1.54 13.45 3.44
C GLU A 242 -1.46 14.12 2.07
N MET A 243 -0.29 14.14 1.45
CA MET A 243 -0.08 14.70 0.11
C MET A 243 -0.94 13.98 -0.93
N PHE A 244 -0.99 12.66 -0.87
CA PHE A 244 -1.83 11.85 -1.74
C PHE A 244 -3.31 12.16 -1.50
N GLY A 245 -3.77 12.13 -0.26
CA GLY A 245 -5.16 12.43 0.12
C GLY A 245 -5.61 13.82 -0.33
N ASN A 246 -4.75 14.82 -0.24
CA ASN A 246 -5.02 16.17 -0.72
C ASN A 246 -5.09 16.25 -2.26
N ALA A 247 -4.32 15.44 -2.97
CA ALA A 247 -4.33 15.42 -4.43
C ALA A 247 -5.57 14.69 -5.01
N VAL A 248 -6.05 13.64 -4.33
CA VAL A 248 -7.15 12.79 -4.83
C VAL A 248 -8.51 13.10 -4.16
N GLY A 249 -8.54 13.87 -3.10
CA GLY A 249 -9.75 14.19 -2.35
C GLY A 249 -10.80 14.96 -3.16
N PRO A 250 -12.07 14.91 -2.77
CA PRO A 250 -13.17 15.58 -3.49
C PRO A 250 -12.96 17.10 -3.63
N ASP A 251 -12.24 17.70 -2.70
CA ASP A 251 -11.93 19.15 -2.68
C ASP A 251 -10.62 19.48 -3.44
N ALA A 252 -9.92 18.49 -4.00
CA ALA A 252 -8.62 18.70 -4.64
C ALA A 252 -8.69 19.71 -5.80
N LYS A 253 -9.74 19.63 -6.64
CA LYS A 253 -9.95 20.56 -7.76
C LYS A 253 -10.21 21.99 -7.28
N ASP A 254 -10.94 22.14 -6.18
CA ASP A 254 -11.28 23.46 -5.65
C ASP A 254 -10.09 24.07 -4.88
N LYS A 255 -9.35 23.28 -4.11
CA LYS A 255 -8.08 23.70 -3.49
C LYS A 255 -7.04 24.09 -4.55
N ALA A 256 -6.91 23.33 -5.64
CA ALA A 256 -6.01 23.68 -6.75
C ALA A 256 -6.41 25.00 -7.42
N LYS A 257 -7.71 25.24 -7.67
CA LYS A 257 -8.22 26.52 -8.18
C LYS A 257 -7.94 27.66 -7.23
N ASP A 258 -8.14 27.47 -5.94
CA ASP A 258 -7.92 28.51 -4.93
C ASP A 258 -6.42 28.82 -4.76
N LEU A 259 -5.55 27.81 -4.84
CA LEU A 259 -4.09 28.00 -4.89
C LEU A 259 -3.67 28.77 -6.14
N ILE A 260 -4.19 28.43 -7.31
CA ILE A 260 -3.93 29.16 -8.57
C ILE A 260 -4.42 30.59 -8.45
N LYS A 261 -5.59 30.85 -7.87
CA LYS A 261 -6.12 32.19 -7.61
C LYS A 261 -5.23 32.99 -6.64
N SER A 262 -4.67 32.35 -5.61
CA SER A 262 -3.81 33.01 -4.63
C SER A 262 -2.43 33.37 -5.20
N VAL A 263 -1.87 32.52 -6.09
CA VAL A 263 -0.55 32.71 -6.70
C VAL A 263 -0.58 33.68 -7.89
N PHE A 264 -1.60 33.59 -8.73
CA PHE A 264 -1.64 34.32 -10.01
C PHE A 264 -2.63 35.50 -10.03
N GLY A 265 -3.42 35.70 -8.96
CA GLY A 265 -4.43 36.75 -8.91
C GLY A 265 -5.65 36.48 -9.83
N LYS A 266 -6.80 37.08 -9.50
CA LYS A 266 -8.05 36.88 -10.26
C LYS A 266 -7.98 37.29 -11.73
N ASP A 267 -7.17 38.29 -12.07
CA ASP A 267 -7.07 38.83 -13.42
C ASP A 267 -6.31 37.92 -14.39
N SER A 268 -5.35 37.13 -13.90
CA SER A 268 -4.60 36.20 -14.72
C SER A 268 -5.45 34.97 -15.17
N ILE A 269 -6.35 34.54 -14.31
CA ILE A 269 -7.27 33.42 -14.61
C ILE A 269 -8.28 33.83 -15.67
N ASN A 270 -8.80 35.05 -15.63
CA ASN A 270 -9.72 35.53 -16.63
C ASN A 270 -9.06 35.65 -18.03
N ARG A 271 -7.75 35.93 -18.08
CA ARG A 271 -6.97 35.91 -19.33
C ARG A 271 -6.76 34.48 -19.86
N ILE A 272 -6.48 33.51 -18.98
CA ILE A 272 -6.30 32.09 -19.36
C ILE A 272 -7.63 31.49 -19.84
N ASN A 273 -8.75 31.76 -19.15
CA ASN A 273 -10.06 31.28 -19.58
C ASN A 273 -10.50 31.87 -20.95
N LYS A 274 -10.15 33.13 -21.22
CA LYS A 274 -10.34 33.74 -22.53
C LYS A 274 -9.50 33.14 -23.65
N LEU A 275 -8.30 32.61 -23.33
CA LEU A 275 -7.41 31.95 -24.29
C LEU A 275 -7.79 30.48 -24.56
N ILE A 276 -8.50 29.83 -23.62
CA ILE A 276 -8.93 28.43 -23.74
C ILE A 276 -10.39 28.30 -24.24
N GLY A 277 -11.07 29.41 -24.53
CA GLY A 277 -12.41 29.40 -25.13
C GLY A 277 -13.53 28.96 -24.17
N LYS A 278 -13.39 29.26 -22.87
CA LYS A 278 -14.46 29.13 -21.86
C LYS A 278 -14.85 30.49 -21.29
#